data_7b850e28deeaf3b87b6939897c374a9a
#
_entry.id   7b850e28deeaf3b87b6939897c374a9a
#
_cell.length_a   1.000
_cell.length_b   1.000
_cell.length_c   1.000
_cell.angle_alpha   90.00
_cell.angle_beta   90.00
_cell.angle_gamma   90.00
#
_symmetry.space_group_name_H-M   'P 1'
#
loop_
_entity.id
_entity.type
_entity.pdbx_description
1 polymer ?
#
loop_
_entity_poly.entity_id
_entity_poly.type
_entity_poly.pdbx_seq_one_letter_code
_entity_poly.pdbx_strand_id
1 'polypeptide(L)'
;SLCLASNLETKKILDKLEVSNVHFNGNIKLINKINLNDIQNPNDKFLKENRFWIAASTHVGEEKFCLNTHMRLKRHHKNIITIIAPRHIERCQKIKNLCENYNLESQILNKNELIVENKEIIIINSFGVLNSYFKYVKSAFIGKSIIEKMKDDSGQNPIDAAKLGCKIYHGPYVSNFKEIYEILKNINVSKQISNYKDLSDNLITD
;
A
#
# COMPACT_ATOMS: atom_id res chain seq x y z
N SER A 1 -15.02 32.32 2.29
CA SER A 1 -14.59 31.00 2.76
C SER A 1 -13.09 30.85 2.57
N LEU A 2 -12.39 30.15 3.48
CA LEU A 2 -10.97 29.79 3.34
C LEU A 2 -10.86 28.50 2.54
N CYS A 3 -10.03 28.47 1.52
CA CYS A 3 -9.71 27.28 0.74
C CYS A 3 -8.24 26.88 0.98
N LEU A 4 -8.00 25.68 1.49
CA LEU A 4 -6.67 25.12 1.69
C LEU A 4 -6.35 24.11 0.58
N ALA A 5 -5.44 24.45 -0.30
CA ALA A 5 -4.96 23.54 -1.35
C ALA A 5 -4.08 22.45 -0.73
N SER A 6 -4.22 21.20 -1.22
CA SER A 6 -3.45 20.04 -0.74
C SER A 6 -2.01 20.00 -1.26
N ASN A 7 -1.73 20.68 -2.37
CA ASN A 7 -0.42 20.85 -2.99
C ASN A 7 -0.36 22.14 -3.82
N LEU A 8 0.84 22.51 -4.27
CA LEU A 8 1.06 23.75 -5.07
C LEU A 8 0.37 23.70 -6.43
N GLU A 9 0.24 22.53 -7.03
CA GLU A 9 -0.44 22.38 -8.33
C GLU A 9 -1.94 22.65 -8.19
N THR A 10 -2.58 22.07 -7.19
CA THR A 10 -3.98 22.36 -6.85
C THR A 10 -4.19 23.85 -6.57
N LYS A 11 -3.25 24.49 -5.83
CA LYS A 11 -3.33 25.95 -5.60
C LYS A 11 -3.31 26.71 -6.93
N LYS A 12 -2.37 26.42 -7.82
CA LYS A 12 -2.26 27.08 -9.14
C LYS A 12 -3.54 26.91 -9.99
N ILE A 13 -4.17 25.73 -9.93
CA ILE A 13 -5.44 25.48 -10.65
C ILE A 13 -6.56 26.33 -10.05
N LEU A 14 -6.69 26.37 -8.75
CA LEU A 14 -7.70 27.16 -8.06
C LEU A 14 -7.51 28.66 -8.28
N ASP A 15 -6.26 29.15 -8.29
CA ASP A 15 -5.92 30.54 -8.62
C ASP A 15 -6.34 30.87 -10.08
N LYS A 16 -6.12 29.95 -11.04
CA LYS A 16 -6.56 30.13 -12.45
C LYS A 16 -8.10 30.12 -12.60
N LEU A 17 -8.78 29.44 -11.71
CA LEU A 17 -10.28 29.44 -11.64
C LEU A 17 -10.82 30.62 -10.85
N GLU A 18 -9.99 31.59 -10.49
CA GLU A 18 -10.34 32.80 -9.75
C GLU A 18 -11.01 32.52 -8.39
N VAL A 19 -10.68 31.37 -7.77
CA VAL A 19 -11.15 31.05 -6.43
C VAL A 19 -10.49 31.97 -5.42
N SER A 20 -11.29 32.74 -4.70
CA SER A 20 -10.79 33.68 -3.69
C SER A 20 -10.26 32.97 -2.45
N ASN A 21 -9.25 33.56 -1.80
CA ASN A 21 -8.72 33.15 -0.49
C ASN A 21 -8.16 31.71 -0.46
N VAL A 22 -7.33 31.39 -1.47
CA VAL A 22 -6.65 30.08 -1.61
C VAL A 22 -5.26 30.14 -0.98
N HIS A 23 -5.02 29.25 -0.02
CA HIS A 23 -3.73 29.11 0.67
C HIS A 23 -3.17 27.70 0.52
N PHE A 24 -1.87 27.60 0.50
CA PHE A 24 -1.14 26.33 0.62
C PHE A 24 -0.15 26.43 1.80
N ASN A 25 -0.45 25.69 2.85
CA ASN A 25 0.37 25.64 4.08
C ASN A 25 0.97 24.25 4.32
N GLY A 26 1.18 23.49 3.23
CA GLY A 26 1.61 22.10 3.28
C GLY A 26 0.44 21.10 3.26
N ASN A 27 0.77 19.82 3.16
CA ASN A 27 -0.25 18.77 3.13
C ASN A 27 -0.69 18.40 4.55
N ILE A 28 -1.95 18.71 4.89
CA ILE A 28 -2.52 18.47 6.23
C ILE A 28 -2.42 16.98 6.67
N LYS A 29 -2.36 16.03 5.71
CA LYS A 29 -2.19 14.61 6.02
C LYS A 29 -0.84 14.31 6.68
N LEU A 30 0.17 15.18 6.50
CA LEU A 30 1.47 15.03 7.14
C LEU A 30 1.42 15.36 8.64
N ILE A 31 0.46 16.16 9.09
CA ILE A 31 0.37 16.64 10.47
C ILE A 31 -0.29 15.60 11.40
N ASN A 32 -1.17 14.75 10.87
CA ASN A 32 -1.87 13.76 11.67
C ASN A 32 -0.88 12.84 12.40
N LYS A 33 -0.96 12.83 13.73
CA LYS A 33 -0.21 11.88 14.56
C LYS A 33 -0.93 10.55 14.58
N ILE A 34 -0.19 9.46 14.39
CA ILE A 34 -0.69 8.10 14.58
C ILE A 34 -0.28 7.67 15.99
N ASN A 35 -1.26 7.40 16.85
CA ASN A 35 -0.99 6.86 18.17
C ASN A 35 -0.92 5.32 18.07
N LEU A 36 0.26 4.76 18.28
CA LEU A 36 0.49 3.32 18.19
C LEU A 36 -0.31 2.50 19.21
N ASN A 37 -0.67 3.10 20.35
CA ASN A 37 -1.44 2.43 21.41
C ASN A 37 -2.90 2.20 21.00
N ASP A 38 -3.44 3.02 20.10
CA ASP A 38 -4.81 2.90 19.62
C ASP A 38 -4.94 1.87 18.47
N ILE A 39 -3.79 1.39 17.95
CA ILE A 39 -3.75 0.43 16.85
C ILE A 39 -3.78 -0.99 17.41
N GLN A 40 -4.92 -1.65 17.25
CA GLN A 40 -5.12 -3.05 17.63
C GLN A 40 -5.33 -3.91 16.38
N ASN A 41 -4.85 -5.16 16.44
CA ASN A 41 -5.11 -6.18 15.41
C ASN A 41 -5.38 -7.52 16.10
N PRO A 42 -6.49 -8.20 15.81
CA PRO A 42 -6.79 -9.51 16.42
C PRO A 42 -5.73 -10.57 16.09
N ASN A 43 -4.94 -10.35 15.03
CA ASN A 43 -3.88 -11.23 14.60
C ASN A 43 -2.47 -10.80 15.09
N ASP A 44 -2.38 -10.00 16.14
CA ASP A 44 -1.12 -9.44 16.68
C ASP A 44 -0.03 -10.49 16.86
N LYS A 45 -0.35 -11.62 17.50
CA LYS A 45 0.57 -12.73 17.70
C LYS A 45 1.06 -13.30 16.36
N PHE A 46 0.13 -13.63 15.47
CA PHE A 46 0.45 -14.19 14.16
C PHE A 46 1.36 -13.25 13.34
N LEU A 47 1.05 -11.94 13.34
CA LEU A 47 1.83 -10.95 12.59
C LEU A 47 3.25 -10.74 13.15
N LYS A 48 3.45 -10.94 14.47
CA LYS A 48 4.78 -10.87 15.09
C LYS A 48 5.64 -12.10 14.81
N GLU A 49 5.02 -13.26 14.69
CA GLU A 49 5.70 -14.56 14.55
C GLU A 49 5.99 -14.94 13.08
N ASN A 50 5.34 -14.29 12.11
CA ASN A 50 5.46 -14.64 10.71
C ASN A 50 6.12 -13.54 9.87
N ARG A 51 6.86 -13.95 8.84
CA ARG A 51 7.42 -13.03 7.85
C ARG A 51 6.37 -12.72 6.79
N PHE A 52 6.10 -11.45 6.58
CA PHE A 52 5.16 -11.01 5.55
C PHE A 52 5.52 -9.63 4.98
N TRP A 53 4.95 -9.32 3.84
CA TRP A 53 4.92 -8.00 3.25
C TRP A 53 3.49 -7.66 2.83
N ILE A 54 3.21 -6.39 2.62
CA ILE A 54 1.86 -5.93 2.28
C ILE A 54 1.84 -5.17 0.95
N ALA A 55 0.84 -5.49 0.11
CA ALA A 55 0.43 -4.69 -1.03
C ALA A 55 -0.84 -3.93 -0.67
N ALA A 56 -0.71 -2.63 -0.44
CA ALA A 56 -1.78 -1.79 0.07
C ALA A 56 -2.44 -0.97 -1.05
N SER A 57 -3.77 -0.91 -1.02
CA SER A 57 -4.60 -0.15 -1.96
C SER A 57 -4.39 -0.55 -3.42
N THR A 58 -4.32 -1.85 -3.69
CA THR A 58 -4.10 -2.40 -5.04
C THR A 58 -5.29 -2.15 -5.95
N HIS A 59 -5.01 -2.01 -7.23
CA HIS A 59 -5.98 -1.83 -8.32
C HIS A 59 -5.89 -2.97 -9.33
N VAL A 60 -6.85 -3.00 -10.26
CA VAL A 60 -6.96 -4.05 -11.30
C VAL A 60 -5.62 -4.22 -12.04
N GLY A 61 -5.09 -5.44 -12.05
CA GLY A 61 -3.83 -5.81 -12.68
C GLY A 61 -2.64 -5.84 -11.71
N GLU A 62 -2.67 -5.07 -10.62
CA GLU A 62 -1.59 -5.07 -9.62
C GLU A 62 -1.56 -6.35 -8.79
N GLU A 63 -2.70 -7.01 -8.61
CA GLU A 63 -2.74 -8.27 -7.87
C GLU A 63 -1.94 -9.37 -8.58
N LYS A 64 -2.02 -9.44 -9.93
CA LYS A 64 -1.17 -10.36 -10.71
C LYS A 64 0.32 -10.08 -10.51
N PHE A 65 0.68 -8.79 -10.47
CA PHE A 65 2.03 -8.35 -10.15
C PHE A 65 2.44 -8.81 -8.74
N CYS A 66 1.57 -8.65 -7.73
CA CYS A 66 1.82 -9.09 -6.36
C CYS A 66 1.98 -10.60 -6.24
N LEU A 67 1.15 -11.39 -6.93
CA LEU A 67 1.25 -12.86 -6.93
C LEU A 67 2.54 -13.34 -7.60
N ASN A 68 2.97 -12.72 -8.70
CA ASN A 68 4.26 -13.01 -9.32
C ASN A 68 5.44 -12.68 -8.38
N THR A 69 5.34 -11.60 -7.63
CA THR A 69 6.31 -11.24 -6.58
C THR A 69 6.34 -12.32 -5.51
N HIS A 70 5.17 -12.74 -4.99
CA HIS A 70 5.04 -13.80 -3.99
C HIS A 70 5.67 -15.11 -4.48
N MET A 71 5.35 -15.57 -5.68
CA MET A 71 5.90 -16.81 -6.25
C MET A 71 7.43 -16.80 -6.32
N ARG A 72 8.03 -15.64 -6.57
CA ARG A 72 9.48 -15.49 -6.56
C ARG A 72 10.04 -15.48 -5.13
N LEU A 73 9.40 -14.77 -4.21
CA LEU A 73 9.78 -14.74 -2.79
C LEU A 73 9.73 -16.13 -2.14
N LYS A 74 8.71 -16.92 -2.45
CA LYS A 74 8.51 -18.29 -1.93
C LYS A 74 9.69 -19.22 -2.22
N ARG A 75 10.46 -18.98 -3.29
CA ARG A 75 11.68 -19.74 -3.61
C ARG A 75 12.80 -19.50 -2.62
N HIS A 76 12.82 -18.32 -1.97
CA HIS A 76 13.83 -17.92 -0.99
C HIS A 76 13.34 -18.09 0.44
N HIS A 77 12.04 -17.87 0.66
CA HIS A 77 11.38 -17.92 1.97
C HIS A 77 10.09 -18.73 1.86
N LYS A 78 10.18 -20.02 2.15
CA LYS A 78 9.04 -20.98 1.98
C LYS A 78 7.75 -20.55 2.68
N ASN A 79 7.87 -19.91 3.86
CA ASN A 79 6.74 -19.51 4.70
C ASN A 79 6.41 -18.00 4.56
N ILE A 80 6.80 -17.36 3.45
CA ILE A 80 6.47 -15.96 3.23
C ILE A 80 4.95 -15.79 3.03
N ILE A 81 4.38 -14.79 3.68
CA ILE A 81 2.99 -14.42 3.51
C ILE A 81 2.90 -13.10 2.75
N THR A 82 1.95 -13.02 1.83
CA THR A 82 1.61 -11.77 1.15
C THR A 82 0.24 -11.30 1.60
N ILE A 83 0.17 -10.11 2.16
CA ILE A 83 -1.11 -9.47 2.49
C ILE A 83 -1.47 -8.54 1.33
N ILE A 84 -2.65 -8.74 0.74
CA ILE A 84 -3.19 -7.89 -0.32
C ILE A 84 -4.40 -7.15 0.22
N ALA A 85 -4.33 -5.84 0.26
CA ALA A 85 -5.44 -4.99 0.64
C ALA A 85 -5.91 -4.19 -0.58
N PRO A 86 -6.94 -4.65 -1.31
CA PRO A 86 -7.43 -3.95 -2.49
C PRO A 86 -8.09 -2.62 -2.11
N ARG A 87 -7.96 -1.61 -2.99
CA ARG A 87 -8.65 -0.32 -2.80
C ARG A 87 -10.17 -0.48 -2.80
N HIS A 88 -10.66 -1.48 -3.54
CA HIS A 88 -12.07 -1.81 -3.73
C HIS A 88 -12.32 -3.23 -3.23
N ILE A 89 -12.92 -3.35 -2.03
CA ILE A 89 -13.11 -4.64 -1.34
C ILE A 89 -14.05 -5.60 -2.07
N GLU A 90 -14.96 -5.09 -2.90
CA GLU A 90 -15.83 -5.91 -3.76
C GLU A 90 -15.04 -6.80 -4.75
N ARG A 91 -13.74 -6.55 -4.89
CA ARG A 91 -12.84 -7.35 -5.74
C ARG A 91 -12.22 -8.55 -5.03
N CYS A 92 -12.40 -8.68 -3.71
CA CYS A 92 -11.75 -9.73 -2.93
C CYS A 92 -12.00 -11.14 -3.50
N GLN A 93 -13.24 -11.44 -3.94
CA GLN A 93 -13.53 -12.74 -4.55
C GLN A 93 -12.80 -12.95 -5.88
N LYS A 94 -12.67 -11.92 -6.71
CA LYS A 94 -11.91 -12.00 -7.98
C LYS A 94 -10.42 -12.24 -7.71
N ILE A 95 -9.89 -11.63 -6.64
CA ILE A 95 -8.49 -11.82 -6.23
C ILE A 95 -8.29 -13.24 -5.70
N LYS A 96 -9.23 -13.77 -4.92
CA LYS A 96 -9.20 -15.16 -4.46
C LYS A 96 -9.17 -16.15 -5.62
N ASN A 97 -10.06 -15.98 -6.60
CA ASN A 97 -10.08 -16.82 -7.80
C ASN A 97 -8.76 -16.72 -8.60
N LEU A 98 -8.15 -15.52 -8.60
CA LEU A 98 -6.82 -15.35 -9.20
C LEU A 98 -5.75 -16.15 -8.43
N CYS A 99 -5.79 -16.19 -7.09
CA CYS A 99 -4.88 -17.00 -6.29
C CYS A 99 -5.03 -18.50 -6.61
N GLU A 100 -6.26 -18.98 -6.77
CA GLU A 100 -6.57 -20.37 -7.14
C GLU A 100 -5.91 -20.74 -8.51
N ASN A 101 -5.95 -19.83 -9.48
CA ASN A 101 -5.28 -20.02 -10.78
C ASN A 101 -3.75 -20.09 -10.68
N TYR A 102 -3.17 -19.59 -9.59
CA TYR A 102 -1.74 -19.68 -9.27
C TYR A 102 -1.42 -20.87 -8.33
N ASN A 103 -2.42 -21.70 -7.98
CA ASN A 103 -2.31 -22.76 -6.98
C ASN A 103 -1.77 -22.23 -5.62
N LEU A 104 -2.26 -21.07 -5.18
CA LEU A 104 -1.89 -20.43 -3.93
C LEU A 104 -3.04 -20.51 -2.93
N GLU A 105 -2.73 -21.00 -1.73
CA GLU A 105 -3.67 -21.02 -0.62
C GLU A 105 -3.96 -19.60 -0.14
N SER A 106 -5.24 -19.18 -0.19
CA SER A 106 -5.64 -17.83 0.14
C SER A 106 -6.82 -17.76 1.09
N GLN A 107 -6.89 -16.66 1.84
CA GLN A 107 -8.02 -16.34 2.72
C GLN A 107 -8.51 -14.94 2.43
N ILE A 108 -9.83 -14.76 2.27
CA ILE A 108 -10.46 -13.45 2.39
C ILE A 108 -10.65 -13.21 3.88
N LEU A 109 -10.04 -12.15 4.41
CA LEU A 109 -10.04 -11.83 5.82
C LEU A 109 -10.98 -10.65 6.10
N ASN A 110 -12.09 -10.92 6.78
CA ASN A 110 -13.02 -9.89 7.22
C ASN A 110 -12.53 -9.20 8.51
N LYS A 111 -13.17 -8.10 8.86
CA LYS A 111 -12.86 -7.36 10.08
C LYS A 111 -13.03 -8.28 11.31
N ASN A 112 -12.02 -8.30 12.17
CA ASN A 112 -11.96 -9.10 13.41
C ASN A 112 -11.85 -10.62 13.21
N GLU A 113 -11.71 -11.12 11.99
CA GLU A 113 -11.40 -12.54 11.76
C GLU A 113 -9.93 -12.86 12.07
N LEU A 114 -9.67 -14.10 12.41
CA LEU A 114 -8.33 -14.63 12.60
C LEU A 114 -7.79 -15.19 11.28
N ILE A 115 -6.49 -14.98 11.08
CA ILE A 115 -5.76 -15.59 9.97
C ILE A 115 -5.63 -17.09 10.25
N VAL A 116 -6.05 -17.89 9.27
CA VAL A 116 -5.94 -19.35 9.32
C VAL A 116 -4.52 -19.75 8.94
N GLU A 117 -3.97 -20.72 9.67
CA GLU A 117 -2.66 -21.29 9.37
C GLU A 117 -2.59 -21.87 7.94
N ASN A 118 -1.38 -21.92 7.40
CA ASN A 118 -1.08 -22.44 6.05
C ASN A 118 -1.67 -21.61 4.89
N LYS A 119 -2.13 -20.38 5.13
CA LYS A 119 -2.50 -19.45 4.07
C LYS A 119 -1.30 -18.59 3.66
N GLU A 120 -1.07 -18.53 2.36
CA GLU A 120 0.06 -17.81 1.76
C GLU A 120 -0.33 -16.39 1.36
N ILE A 121 -1.61 -16.22 0.96
CA ILE A 121 -2.16 -14.92 0.54
C ILE A 121 -3.33 -14.56 1.44
N ILE A 122 -3.22 -13.43 2.12
CA ILE A 122 -4.30 -12.87 2.93
C ILE A 122 -4.89 -11.67 2.21
N ILE A 123 -6.17 -11.74 1.89
CA ILE A 123 -6.89 -10.69 1.15
C ILE A 123 -7.77 -9.93 2.13
N ILE A 124 -7.43 -8.66 2.40
CA ILE A 124 -8.15 -7.84 3.38
C ILE A 124 -9.49 -7.35 2.80
N ASN A 125 -10.57 -7.76 3.43
CA ASN A 125 -11.93 -7.37 3.09
C ASN A 125 -12.51 -6.36 4.11
N SER A 126 -11.78 -5.27 4.34
CA SER A 126 -12.18 -4.25 5.31
C SER A 126 -11.55 -2.91 5.00
N PHE A 127 -12.28 -1.82 5.23
CA PHE A 127 -11.73 -0.46 5.18
C PHE A 127 -11.18 -0.02 6.54
N GLY A 128 -10.20 0.91 6.51
CA GLY A 128 -9.69 1.58 7.72
C GLY A 128 -8.78 0.75 8.61
N VAL A 129 -8.38 -0.47 8.17
CA VAL A 129 -7.57 -1.39 8.99
C VAL A 129 -6.07 -1.40 8.65
N LEU A 130 -5.63 -0.71 7.60
CA LEU A 130 -4.25 -0.81 7.09
C LEU A 130 -3.19 -0.47 8.14
N ASN A 131 -3.42 0.53 8.98
CA ASN A 131 -2.49 0.91 10.04
C ASN A 131 -2.20 -0.24 11.01
N SER A 132 -3.18 -1.11 11.25
CA SER A 132 -3.00 -2.28 12.11
C SER A 132 -2.13 -3.38 11.51
N TYR A 133 -1.84 -3.33 10.20
CA TYR A 133 -0.87 -4.18 9.52
C TYR A 133 0.47 -3.47 9.31
N PHE A 134 0.47 -2.19 8.95
CA PHE A 134 1.69 -1.39 8.79
C PHE A 134 2.55 -1.37 10.06
N LYS A 135 1.94 -1.45 11.24
CA LYS A 135 2.62 -1.54 12.53
C LYS A 135 3.60 -2.74 12.64
N TYR A 136 3.38 -3.81 11.88
CA TYR A 136 4.14 -5.06 11.98
C TYR A 136 4.98 -5.37 10.75
N VAL A 137 4.76 -4.68 9.63
CA VAL A 137 5.43 -4.98 8.37
C VAL A 137 6.63 -4.08 8.15
N LYS A 138 7.73 -4.66 7.63
CA LYS A 138 8.91 -3.87 7.25
C LYS A 138 8.71 -3.16 5.91
N SER A 139 8.03 -3.80 4.96
CA SER A 139 7.97 -3.36 3.56
C SER A 139 6.55 -3.37 3.03
N ALA A 140 6.15 -2.25 2.42
CA ALA A 140 4.83 -2.06 1.82
C ALA A 140 4.94 -1.62 0.35
N PHE A 141 4.26 -2.33 -0.55
CA PHE A 141 3.98 -1.84 -1.89
C PHE A 141 2.70 -1.02 -1.87
N ILE A 142 2.74 0.21 -2.38
CA ILE A 142 1.58 1.10 -2.46
C ILE A 142 1.05 1.08 -3.89
N GLY A 143 -0.18 0.64 -4.02
CA GLY A 143 -0.85 0.41 -5.30
C GLY A 143 -1.27 1.66 -6.06
N LYS A 144 -1.97 1.45 -7.20
CA LYS A 144 -2.30 2.44 -8.22
C LYS A 144 -1.04 3.11 -8.79
N SER A 145 0.06 2.36 -8.87
CA SER A 145 1.37 2.94 -9.16
C SER A 145 2.15 2.23 -10.26
N ILE A 146 1.75 1.00 -10.67
CA ILE A 146 2.50 0.21 -11.65
C ILE A 146 1.77 0.02 -13.00
N ILE A 147 0.46 0.28 -13.06
CA ILE A 147 -0.36 0.07 -14.26
C ILE A 147 -0.41 1.34 -15.11
N GLU A 148 0.17 1.30 -16.29
CA GLU A 148 0.29 2.46 -17.19
C GLU A 148 -1.05 3.10 -17.55
N LYS A 149 -2.10 2.32 -17.73
CA LYS A 149 -3.46 2.84 -18.02
C LYS A 149 -4.01 3.80 -16.96
N MET A 150 -3.42 3.80 -15.77
CA MET A 150 -3.83 4.66 -14.64
C MET A 150 -2.86 5.83 -14.41
N LYS A 151 -1.90 6.08 -15.30
CA LYS A 151 -0.79 7.04 -15.08
C LYS A 151 -1.25 8.46 -14.75
N ASP A 152 -2.33 8.92 -15.35
CA ASP A 152 -2.81 10.30 -15.21
C ASP A 152 -3.55 10.56 -13.88
N ASP A 153 -4.13 9.52 -13.28
CA ASP A 153 -4.74 9.54 -11.94
C ASP A 153 -4.15 8.39 -11.11
N SER A 154 -2.89 8.51 -10.71
CA SER A 154 -2.10 7.40 -10.15
C SER A 154 -1.52 7.71 -8.79
N GLY A 155 -1.15 6.63 -8.09
CA GLY A 155 -0.58 6.68 -6.75
C GLY A 155 -1.65 6.74 -5.66
N GLN A 156 -1.45 5.91 -4.63
CA GLN A 156 -2.18 5.97 -3.37
C GLN A 156 -1.31 6.61 -2.29
N ASN A 157 -1.95 6.99 -1.17
CA ASN A 157 -1.28 7.69 -0.08
C ASN A 157 -0.27 6.80 0.65
N PRO A 158 1.05 7.10 0.65
CA PRO A 158 2.07 6.33 1.36
C PRO A 158 2.30 6.80 2.80
N ILE A 159 1.68 7.91 3.24
CA ILE A 159 2.06 8.65 4.45
C ILE A 159 1.92 7.77 5.70
N ASP A 160 0.80 7.05 5.85
CA ASP A 160 0.55 6.27 7.07
C ASP A 160 1.52 5.09 7.17
N ALA A 161 1.80 4.40 6.06
CA ALA A 161 2.80 3.34 6.03
C ALA A 161 4.21 3.87 6.36
N ALA A 162 4.59 5.01 5.80
CA ALA A 162 5.88 5.66 6.09
C ALA A 162 6.00 6.09 7.56
N LYS A 163 4.93 6.68 8.15
CA LYS A 163 4.89 7.07 9.57
C LYS A 163 4.99 5.88 10.52
N LEU A 164 4.52 4.71 10.09
CA LEU A 164 4.61 3.46 10.85
C LEU A 164 5.92 2.70 10.62
N GLY A 165 6.88 3.31 9.90
CA GLY A 165 8.23 2.78 9.73
C GLY A 165 8.39 1.80 8.57
N CYS A 166 7.40 1.66 7.69
CA CYS A 166 7.51 0.80 6.53
C CYS A 166 8.46 1.41 5.48
N LYS A 167 9.28 0.58 4.87
CA LYS A 167 9.93 0.89 3.60
C LYS A 167 8.90 0.80 2.49
N ILE A 168 8.79 1.86 1.69
CA ILE A 168 7.74 2.01 0.70
C ILE A 168 8.26 1.62 -0.68
N TYR A 169 7.54 0.73 -1.35
CA TYR A 169 7.75 0.41 -2.76
C TYR A 169 6.57 0.90 -3.59
N HIS A 170 6.85 1.45 -4.76
CA HIS A 170 5.83 1.96 -5.68
C HIS A 170 6.29 1.86 -7.12
N GLY A 171 5.37 1.79 -8.06
CA GLY A 171 5.65 1.90 -9.49
C GLY A 171 5.99 3.33 -9.92
N PRO A 172 6.21 3.54 -11.23
CA PRO A 172 6.57 4.86 -11.76
C PRO A 172 5.44 5.89 -11.74
N TYR A 173 4.20 5.45 -11.57
CA TYR A 173 3.02 6.31 -11.71
C TYR A 173 2.48 6.70 -10.33
N VAL A 174 2.73 7.95 -9.91
CA VAL A 174 2.36 8.47 -8.57
C VAL A 174 1.88 9.92 -8.63
N SER A 175 1.19 10.31 -9.71
CA SER A 175 0.79 11.68 -10.00
C SER A 175 0.07 12.37 -8.82
N ASN A 176 -0.83 11.66 -8.13
CA ASN A 176 -1.61 12.23 -7.02
C ASN A 176 -0.78 12.54 -5.76
N PHE A 177 0.40 11.94 -5.62
CA PHE A 177 1.25 12.07 -4.43
C PHE A 177 2.72 12.33 -4.78
N LYS A 178 3.00 12.88 -5.97
CA LYS A 178 4.35 13.09 -6.49
C LYS A 178 5.28 13.76 -5.48
N GLU A 179 4.88 14.90 -4.91
CA GLU A 179 5.67 15.63 -3.92
C GLU A 179 5.99 14.77 -2.68
N ILE A 180 5.03 13.96 -2.22
CA ILE A 180 5.22 13.08 -1.06
C ILE A 180 6.24 11.97 -1.38
N TYR A 181 6.12 11.33 -2.55
CA TYR A 181 7.08 10.31 -2.96
C TYR A 181 8.48 10.87 -3.18
N GLU A 182 8.62 12.10 -3.68
CA GLU A 182 9.91 12.81 -3.78
C GLU A 182 10.53 13.04 -2.39
N ILE A 183 9.74 13.50 -1.41
CA ILE A 183 10.22 13.65 -0.03
C ILE A 183 10.68 12.31 0.53
N LEU A 184 9.85 11.27 0.43
CA LEU A 184 10.16 9.94 0.96
C LEU A 184 11.38 9.30 0.28
N LYS A 185 11.58 9.55 -1.01
CA LYS A 185 12.77 9.12 -1.76
C LYS A 185 14.03 9.80 -1.23
N ASN A 186 13.98 11.12 -1.01
CA ASN A 186 15.13 11.90 -0.55
C ASN A 186 15.63 11.48 0.84
N ILE A 187 14.75 10.93 1.67
CA ILE A 187 15.09 10.38 2.99
C ILE A 187 15.23 8.84 2.98
N ASN A 188 15.33 8.22 1.79
CA ASN A 188 15.51 6.78 1.58
C ASN A 188 14.39 5.89 2.19
N VAL A 189 13.18 6.42 2.39
CA VAL A 189 12.02 5.67 2.88
C VAL A 189 11.24 5.05 1.72
N SER A 190 11.24 5.65 0.53
CA SER A 190 10.59 5.07 -0.64
C SER A 190 11.57 4.71 -1.75
N LYS A 191 11.21 3.67 -2.51
CA LYS A 191 11.94 3.21 -3.70
C LYS A 191 10.96 2.90 -4.82
N GLN A 192 11.22 3.51 -5.98
CA GLN A 192 10.50 3.17 -7.21
C GLN A 192 10.99 1.81 -7.72
N ILE A 193 10.05 0.96 -8.12
CA ILE A 193 10.31 -0.35 -8.76
C ILE A 193 9.68 -0.38 -10.14
N SER A 194 10.25 -1.19 -11.02
CA SER A 194 9.85 -1.27 -12.43
C SER A 194 8.99 -2.50 -12.74
N ASN A 195 9.18 -3.59 -12.01
CA ASN A 195 8.50 -4.87 -12.24
C ASN A 195 8.54 -5.75 -10.99
N TYR A 196 7.84 -6.90 -11.05
CA TYR A 196 7.74 -7.83 -9.91
C TYR A 196 9.07 -8.46 -9.51
N LYS A 197 10.04 -8.60 -10.43
CA LYS A 197 11.38 -9.12 -10.10
C LYS A 197 12.15 -8.11 -9.27
N ASP A 198 12.12 -6.85 -9.69
CA ASP A 198 12.73 -5.75 -8.97
C ASP A 198 12.15 -5.61 -7.54
N LEU A 199 10.81 -5.68 -7.41
CA LEU A 199 10.19 -5.69 -6.07
C LEU A 199 10.65 -6.88 -5.24
N SER A 200 10.63 -8.10 -5.81
CA SER A 200 11.01 -9.29 -5.05
C SER A 200 12.48 -9.27 -4.62
N ASP A 201 13.39 -8.80 -5.47
CA ASP A 201 14.82 -8.71 -5.14
C ASP A 201 15.06 -7.75 -3.96
N ASN A 202 14.31 -6.64 -3.91
CA ASN A 202 14.35 -5.73 -2.77
C ASN A 202 13.76 -6.36 -1.49
N LEU A 203 12.61 -7.05 -1.60
CA LEU A 203 11.96 -7.69 -0.44
C LEU A 203 12.78 -8.89 0.13
N ILE A 204 13.64 -9.52 -0.66
CA ILE A 204 14.57 -10.56 -0.18
C ILE A 204 15.62 -9.97 0.75
N THR A 205 16.06 -8.73 0.47
CA THR A 205 17.12 -8.05 1.23
C THR A 205 16.61 -7.30 2.45
N ASP A 206 15.30 -7.00 2.55
CA ASP A 206 14.66 -6.34 3.69
C ASP A 206 14.40 -7.32 4.84
#